data_53383b17810afefd14e380582b78d5bd
#
_entry.id   53383b17810afefd14e380582b78d5bd
#
_cell.length_a   1.000
_cell.length_b   1.000
_cell.length_c   1.000
_cell.angle_alpha   90.00
_cell.angle_beta   90.00
_cell.angle_gamma   90.00
#
_symmetry.space_group_name_H-M   'P 1'
#
loop_
_entity.id
_entity.type
_entity.pdbx_description
1 polymer ?
#
loop_
_entity_poly.entity_id
_entity_poly.type
_entity_poly.pdbx_seq_one_letter_code
_entity_poly.pdbx_strand_id
1 'polypeptide(L)'
;MSNSHLEKIKKLNYIPVGLGNGEFDKEWVRDNTLENISYKNSWYGENTFYYWLWKNNLNKNFDKEWVGFCHYRRFWTQNSVEKKNEILLKSILQKVPNEWKNHEVVLREDFFVNSSKLSKILKHGKKQLLKNPFVFLSKRTMTIKVHYDMYHGYGELDKAIELLDDQNREGFRNFVNTQGSFNANNIFICKSPKLYADYCDVLFKWLKKCEELFGFDRAREYSRIRVYAFLSERFLSYWFKKNSNYIVWPLKFHDISNDKINF
;
A
#
# COMPACT_ATOMS: atom_id res chain seq x y z
N MET A 1 9.90 -7.92 -11.64
CA MET A 1 9.91 -9.39 -11.39
C MET A 1 10.22 -10.06 -12.70
N SER A 2 10.91 -11.18 -12.67
CA SER A 2 11.24 -11.99 -13.86
C SER A 2 10.40 -13.25 -13.88
N ASN A 3 10.38 -13.95 -15.01
CA ASN A 3 9.69 -15.24 -15.13
C ASN A 3 10.22 -16.30 -14.15
N SER A 4 11.44 -16.14 -13.62
CA SER A 4 11.96 -17.01 -12.57
C SER A 4 11.14 -16.99 -11.26
N HIS A 5 10.31 -15.96 -11.06
CA HIS A 5 9.40 -15.88 -9.91
C HIS A 5 8.07 -16.62 -10.14
N LEU A 6 7.70 -16.85 -11.40
CA LEU A 6 6.39 -17.42 -11.77
C LEU A 6 6.15 -18.75 -11.07
N GLU A 7 7.07 -19.71 -11.27
CA GLU A 7 6.97 -21.06 -10.70
C GLU A 7 6.94 -21.03 -9.16
N LYS A 8 7.70 -20.11 -8.56
CA LYS A 8 7.72 -19.94 -7.11
C LYS A 8 6.39 -19.43 -6.58
N ILE A 9 5.80 -18.42 -7.24
CA ILE A 9 4.51 -17.85 -6.87
C ILE A 9 3.40 -18.90 -7.01
N LYS A 10 3.40 -19.69 -8.09
CA LYS A 10 2.45 -20.77 -8.31
C LYS A 10 2.54 -21.86 -7.24
N LYS A 11 3.75 -22.26 -6.86
CA LYS A 11 3.97 -23.22 -5.77
C LYS A 11 3.44 -22.71 -4.41
N LEU A 12 3.41 -21.40 -4.21
CA LEU A 12 2.80 -20.79 -3.03
C LEU A 12 1.26 -20.70 -3.13
N ASN A 13 0.67 -21.16 -4.25
CA ASN A 13 -0.75 -21.07 -4.53
C ASN A 13 -1.28 -19.62 -4.60
N TYR A 14 -0.44 -18.69 -5.08
CA TYR A 14 -0.79 -17.30 -5.32
C TYR A 14 -0.94 -17.02 -6.83
N ILE A 15 -1.79 -16.07 -7.17
CA ILE A 15 -1.97 -15.61 -8.56
C ILE A 15 -0.84 -14.63 -8.90
N PRO A 16 0.02 -14.93 -9.91
CA PRO A 16 1.07 -14.03 -10.32
C PRO A 16 0.51 -12.83 -11.10
N VAL A 17 0.85 -11.62 -10.65
CA VAL A 17 0.44 -10.37 -11.29
C VAL A 17 1.65 -9.57 -11.73
N GLY A 18 1.71 -9.26 -13.03
CA GLY A 18 2.75 -8.46 -13.65
C GLY A 18 2.24 -7.07 -14.01
N LEU A 19 2.87 -6.01 -13.47
CA LEU A 19 2.40 -4.64 -13.57
C LEU A 19 3.16 -3.81 -14.59
N GLY A 20 2.45 -2.84 -15.18
CA GLY A 20 3.04 -1.84 -16.08
C GLY A 20 3.58 -2.43 -17.38
N ASN A 21 4.62 -1.79 -17.93
CA ASN A 21 5.17 -2.11 -19.26
C ASN A 21 6.25 -3.21 -19.23
N GLY A 22 6.44 -3.92 -18.10
CA GLY A 22 7.40 -5.02 -18.02
C GLY A 22 7.01 -6.19 -18.95
N GLU A 23 8.02 -6.91 -19.43
CA GLU A 23 7.82 -8.16 -20.17
C GLU A 23 7.53 -9.30 -19.19
N PHE A 24 6.41 -9.98 -19.40
CA PHE A 24 5.96 -11.08 -18.57
C PHE A 24 5.44 -12.21 -19.47
N ASP A 25 5.60 -13.44 -19.04
CA ASP A 25 5.03 -14.60 -19.68
C ASP A 25 3.48 -14.53 -19.71
N LYS A 26 2.86 -15.23 -20.65
CA LYS A 26 1.40 -15.30 -20.83
C LYS A 26 0.61 -15.77 -19.59
N GLU A 27 1.29 -16.46 -18.68
CA GLU A 27 0.67 -16.97 -17.46
C GLU A 27 0.54 -15.91 -16.33
N TRP A 28 1.14 -14.73 -16.52
CA TRP A 28 0.95 -13.61 -15.61
C TRP A 28 -0.36 -12.90 -15.90
N VAL A 29 -1.16 -12.65 -14.86
CA VAL A 29 -2.26 -11.68 -14.96
C VAL A 29 -1.66 -10.30 -15.15
N ARG A 30 -2.21 -9.52 -16.09
CA ARG A 30 -1.65 -8.23 -16.51
C ARG A 30 -2.67 -7.11 -16.32
N ASP A 31 -2.19 -5.98 -15.83
CA ASP A 31 -2.98 -4.75 -15.66
C ASP A 31 -3.02 -3.85 -16.90
N ASN A 32 -2.47 -4.29 -18.04
CA ASN A 32 -2.37 -3.52 -19.27
C ASN A 32 -3.43 -3.92 -20.36
N THR A 33 -4.48 -4.60 -19.96
CA THR A 33 -5.60 -4.99 -20.82
C THR A 33 -6.85 -4.20 -20.46
N LEU A 34 -7.83 -4.13 -21.34
CA LEU A 34 -9.10 -3.45 -21.12
C LEU A 34 -8.90 -2.00 -20.63
N GLU A 35 -9.84 -1.46 -19.81
CA GLU A 35 -9.67 -0.14 -19.22
C GLU A 35 -8.57 -0.15 -18.17
N ASN A 36 -7.49 0.59 -18.37
CA ASN A 36 -6.30 0.55 -17.53
C ASN A 36 -5.51 1.85 -17.46
N ILE A 37 -4.65 1.93 -16.46
CA ILE A 37 -3.65 2.98 -16.29
C ILE A 37 -2.24 2.38 -16.10
N SER A 38 -1.97 1.23 -16.69
CA SER A 38 -0.71 0.48 -16.52
C SER A 38 0.53 1.29 -16.89
N TYR A 39 0.42 2.18 -17.89
CA TYR A 39 1.49 3.10 -18.29
C TYR A 39 1.90 4.09 -17.19
N LYS A 40 1.07 4.29 -16.16
CA LYS A 40 1.36 5.11 -14.99
C LYS A 40 2.04 4.35 -13.84
N ASN A 41 2.40 3.08 -14.02
CA ASN A 41 2.92 2.24 -12.93
C ASN A 41 4.15 2.83 -12.22
N SER A 42 5.01 3.56 -12.93
CA SER A 42 6.18 4.23 -12.33
C SER A 42 5.79 5.20 -11.21
N TRP A 43 4.62 5.82 -11.28
CA TRP A 43 4.12 6.81 -10.32
C TRP A 43 3.09 6.24 -9.34
N TYR A 44 2.27 5.30 -9.81
CA TYR A 44 1.14 4.72 -9.07
C TYR A 44 1.49 3.40 -8.35
N GLY A 45 2.56 2.73 -8.78
CA GLY A 45 2.90 1.41 -8.27
C GLY A 45 1.78 0.40 -8.45
N GLU A 46 1.53 -0.38 -7.42
CA GLU A 46 0.51 -1.42 -7.37
C GLU A 46 -0.93 -0.91 -7.56
N ASN A 47 -1.18 0.37 -7.38
CA ASN A 47 -2.50 0.95 -7.60
C ASN A 47 -2.97 0.85 -9.06
N THR A 48 -2.06 0.66 -10.05
CA THR A 48 -2.47 0.41 -11.43
C THR A 48 -3.27 -0.88 -11.58
N PHE A 49 -2.92 -1.92 -10.79
CA PHE A 49 -3.68 -3.16 -10.74
C PHE A 49 -5.03 -2.99 -10.02
N TYR A 50 -5.07 -2.22 -8.94
CA TYR A 50 -6.33 -1.94 -8.23
C TYR A 50 -7.31 -1.18 -9.13
N TYR A 51 -6.81 -0.21 -9.90
CA TYR A 51 -7.60 0.48 -10.90
C TYR A 51 -8.18 -0.47 -11.95
N TRP A 52 -7.31 -1.30 -12.54
CA TRP A 52 -7.69 -2.27 -13.55
C TRP A 52 -8.76 -3.25 -13.05
N LEU A 53 -8.57 -3.81 -11.87
CA LEU A 53 -9.51 -4.73 -11.24
C LEU A 53 -10.88 -4.08 -11.00
N TRP A 54 -10.89 -2.84 -10.50
CA TRP A 54 -12.10 -2.07 -10.24
C TRP A 54 -12.83 -1.68 -11.53
N LYS A 55 -12.15 -1.07 -12.49
CA LYS A 55 -12.74 -0.55 -13.73
C LYS A 55 -13.34 -1.63 -14.60
N ASN A 56 -12.77 -2.80 -14.59
CA ASN A 56 -13.28 -3.93 -15.37
C ASN A 56 -14.26 -4.80 -14.57
N ASN A 57 -14.72 -4.34 -13.40
CA ASN A 57 -15.66 -5.04 -12.51
C ASN A 57 -15.23 -6.46 -12.12
N LEU A 58 -13.92 -6.74 -12.14
CA LEU A 58 -13.40 -8.06 -11.80
C LEU A 58 -13.51 -8.36 -10.29
N ASN A 59 -13.69 -7.30 -9.49
CA ASN A 59 -14.01 -7.40 -8.08
C ASN A 59 -15.39 -8.00 -7.79
N LYS A 60 -16.31 -8.06 -8.76
CA LYS A 60 -17.62 -8.72 -8.59
C LYS A 60 -17.50 -10.22 -8.37
N ASN A 61 -16.40 -10.82 -8.81
CA ASN A 61 -16.13 -12.24 -8.58
C ASN A 61 -15.75 -12.55 -7.13
N PHE A 62 -15.65 -11.53 -6.25
CA PHE A 62 -15.31 -11.67 -4.83
C PHE A 62 -16.51 -11.96 -3.92
N ASP A 63 -17.70 -12.17 -4.48
CA ASP A 63 -18.99 -12.21 -3.74
C ASP A 63 -19.07 -13.20 -2.57
N LYS A 64 -18.14 -14.12 -2.45
CA LYS A 64 -18.15 -15.15 -1.38
C LYS A 64 -16.78 -15.36 -0.74
N GLU A 65 -15.73 -14.73 -1.23
CA GLU A 65 -14.35 -15.03 -0.84
C GLU A 65 -13.54 -13.78 -0.52
N TRP A 66 -12.57 -13.94 0.35
CA TRP A 66 -11.58 -12.93 0.63
C TRP A 66 -10.62 -12.77 -0.54
N VAL A 67 -10.42 -11.55 -1.00
CA VAL A 67 -9.40 -11.21 -1.99
C VAL A 67 -8.32 -10.38 -1.34
N GLY A 68 -7.10 -10.90 -1.40
CA GLY A 68 -5.93 -10.29 -0.80
C GLY A 68 -4.88 -9.90 -1.82
N PHE A 69 -4.16 -8.84 -1.48
CA PHE A 69 -3.02 -8.35 -2.24
C PHE A 69 -1.77 -8.50 -1.40
N CYS A 70 -0.69 -8.94 -2.03
CA CYS A 70 0.63 -8.99 -1.42
C CYS A 70 1.71 -8.63 -2.44
N HIS A 71 2.94 -8.41 -1.99
CA HIS A 71 4.08 -8.17 -2.86
C HIS A 71 4.99 -9.40 -2.89
N TYR A 72 5.84 -9.52 -3.90
CA TYR A 72 6.78 -10.64 -4.05
C TYR A 72 7.78 -10.83 -2.91
N ARG A 73 7.86 -9.88 -1.99
CA ARG A 73 8.69 -9.94 -0.78
C ARG A 73 7.92 -9.78 0.53
N ARG A 74 6.59 -9.78 0.48
CA ARG A 74 5.74 -9.59 1.65
C ARG A 74 4.51 -10.45 1.54
N PHE A 75 4.41 -11.44 2.40
CA PHE A 75 3.35 -12.44 2.40
C PHE A 75 2.56 -12.36 3.70
N TRP A 76 1.25 -12.51 3.62
CA TRP A 76 0.40 -12.65 4.80
C TRP A 76 0.78 -13.93 5.54
N THR A 77 0.81 -13.87 6.87
CA THR A 77 1.06 -15.06 7.70
C THR A 77 -0.22 -15.87 7.89
N GLN A 78 -0.07 -17.19 8.08
CA GLN A 78 -1.22 -18.06 8.39
C GLN A 78 -1.76 -17.79 9.79
N ASN A 79 -0.90 -17.43 10.73
CA ASN A 79 -1.24 -17.19 12.13
C ASN A 79 -0.98 -15.73 12.51
N SER A 80 -1.68 -15.26 13.55
CA SER A 80 -1.52 -13.91 14.11
C SER A 80 -0.15 -13.63 14.71
N VAL A 81 0.66 -14.67 14.95
CA VAL A 81 2.04 -14.55 15.44
C VAL A 81 2.99 -15.23 14.47
N GLU A 82 3.99 -14.50 14.00
CA GLU A 82 5.02 -15.03 13.11
C GLU A 82 5.97 -15.96 13.86
N LYS A 83 6.15 -17.19 13.34
CA LYS A 83 7.18 -18.12 13.81
C LYS A 83 8.43 -18.00 12.92
N LYS A 84 9.52 -17.53 13.51
CA LYS A 84 10.76 -17.19 12.75
C LYS A 84 11.40 -18.36 11.99
N ASN A 85 11.26 -19.59 12.45
CA ASN A 85 11.95 -20.78 11.89
C ASN A 85 11.02 -21.71 11.12
N GLU A 86 9.81 -21.28 10.79
CA GLU A 86 8.87 -22.10 10.05
C GLU A 86 9.12 -22.05 8.54
N ILE A 87 8.97 -23.19 7.86
CA ILE A 87 9.05 -23.30 6.41
C ILE A 87 8.05 -22.30 5.78
N LEU A 88 8.49 -21.55 4.77
CA LEU A 88 7.71 -20.47 4.17
C LEU A 88 6.29 -20.92 3.82
N LEU A 89 6.11 -22.03 3.12
CA LEU A 89 4.81 -22.52 2.68
C LEU A 89 3.82 -22.77 3.84
N LYS A 90 4.34 -23.19 5.02
CA LYS A 90 3.51 -23.41 6.21
C LYS A 90 3.22 -22.12 6.99
N SER A 91 4.06 -21.12 6.84
CA SER A 91 3.95 -19.86 7.58
C SER A 91 3.10 -18.82 6.89
N ILE A 92 2.94 -18.88 5.55
CA ILE A 92 2.14 -17.93 4.79
C ILE A 92 0.68 -18.35 4.71
N LEU A 93 -0.18 -17.38 4.46
CA LEU A 93 -1.63 -17.55 4.38
C LEU A 93 -2.01 -18.51 3.25
N GLN A 94 -2.64 -19.62 3.61
CA GLN A 94 -3.21 -20.62 2.70
C GLN A 94 -4.72 -20.77 2.91
N LYS A 95 -5.21 -20.44 4.10
CA LYS A 95 -6.62 -20.55 4.48
C LYS A 95 -7.01 -19.31 5.28
N VAL A 96 -8.24 -18.86 5.11
CA VAL A 96 -8.80 -17.75 5.88
C VAL A 96 -8.82 -18.12 7.36
N PRO A 97 -8.14 -17.34 8.23
CA PRO A 97 -8.18 -17.56 9.67
C PRO A 97 -9.57 -17.34 10.27
N ASN A 98 -9.92 -18.11 11.30
CA ASN A 98 -11.21 -17.96 11.97
C ASN A 98 -11.39 -16.57 12.60
N GLU A 99 -10.31 -15.95 13.02
CA GLU A 99 -10.26 -14.60 13.61
C GLU A 99 -10.81 -13.53 12.66
N TRP A 100 -10.77 -13.77 11.34
CA TRP A 100 -11.27 -12.81 10.35
C TRP A 100 -12.79 -12.87 10.14
N LYS A 101 -13.48 -13.88 10.68
CA LYS A 101 -14.89 -14.18 10.38
C LYS A 101 -15.82 -12.96 10.50
N ASN A 102 -15.59 -12.13 11.52
CA ASN A 102 -16.42 -10.97 11.84
C ASN A 102 -15.86 -9.65 11.28
N HIS A 103 -14.84 -9.71 10.44
CA HIS A 103 -14.21 -8.55 9.84
C HIS A 103 -14.47 -8.49 8.32
N GLU A 104 -14.35 -7.30 7.76
CA GLU A 104 -14.54 -7.03 6.34
C GLU A 104 -13.21 -6.77 5.63
N VAL A 105 -12.21 -6.29 6.39
CA VAL A 105 -10.89 -5.92 5.85
C VAL A 105 -9.79 -6.38 6.80
N VAL A 106 -8.70 -6.85 6.21
CA VAL A 106 -7.46 -7.16 6.91
C VAL A 106 -6.42 -6.15 6.47
N LEU A 107 -5.90 -5.39 7.41
CA LEU A 107 -4.80 -4.45 7.22
C LEU A 107 -3.51 -5.05 7.76
N ARG A 108 -2.39 -4.73 7.13
CA ARG A 108 -1.08 -5.11 7.68
C ARG A 108 -0.80 -4.39 9.01
N GLU A 109 0.16 -4.90 9.77
CA GLU A 109 0.65 -4.25 10.98
C GLU A 109 1.10 -2.81 10.73
N ASP A 110 0.91 -1.96 11.72
CA ASP A 110 1.26 -0.55 11.66
C ASP A 110 2.76 -0.33 11.43
N PHE A 111 3.07 0.54 10.50
CA PHE A 111 4.39 1.11 10.33
C PHE A 111 4.52 2.38 11.17
N PHE A 112 5.37 2.35 12.19
CA PHE A 112 5.62 3.49 13.06
C PHE A 112 6.62 4.46 12.43
N VAL A 113 6.21 5.70 12.20
CA VAL A 113 7.03 6.74 11.53
C VAL A 113 8.20 7.22 12.39
N ASN A 114 8.11 7.05 13.71
CA ASN A 114 9.15 7.43 14.68
C ASN A 114 10.31 6.41 14.78
N SER A 115 10.26 5.31 14.03
CA SER A 115 11.33 4.31 13.96
C SER A 115 12.52 4.74 13.09
N SER A 116 12.45 5.90 12.44
CA SER A 116 13.50 6.42 11.56
C SER A 116 14.78 6.75 12.34
N LYS A 117 15.93 6.24 11.87
CA LYS A 117 17.24 6.55 12.46
C LYS A 117 17.57 8.04 12.33
N LEU A 118 18.21 8.61 13.35
CA LEU A 118 18.59 10.04 13.41
C LEU A 118 19.36 10.50 12.16
N SER A 119 20.25 9.65 11.64
CA SER A 119 20.99 9.93 10.41
C SER A 119 20.10 10.15 9.16
N LYS A 120 19.00 9.40 9.07
CA LYS A 120 18.01 9.58 7.98
C LYS A 120 17.21 10.87 8.17
N ILE A 121 16.87 11.21 9.41
CA ILE A 121 16.20 12.47 9.75
C ILE A 121 17.05 13.66 9.33
N LEU A 122 18.34 13.67 9.68
CA LEU A 122 19.29 14.73 9.30
C LEU A 122 19.49 14.84 7.79
N LYS A 123 19.47 13.71 7.06
CA LYS A 123 19.63 13.69 5.60
C LYS A 123 18.39 14.23 4.87
N HIS A 124 17.20 13.82 5.26
CA HIS A 124 15.95 14.08 4.53
C HIS A 124 15.09 15.17 5.17
N GLY A 125 15.26 15.45 6.46
CA GLY A 125 14.43 16.37 7.23
C GLY A 125 14.91 17.83 7.27
N LYS A 126 15.88 18.25 6.42
CA LYS A 126 16.46 19.60 6.48
C LYS A 126 15.44 20.73 6.45
N LYS A 127 14.45 20.67 5.55
CA LYS A 127 13.38 21.68 5.47
C LYS A 127 12.49 21.68 6.73
N GLN A 128 12.24 20.54 7.29
CA GLN A 128 11.45 20.36 8.50
C GLN A 128 12.20 20.87 9.74
N LEU A 129 13.51 20.60 9.83
CA LEU A 129 14.39 21.11 10.88
C LEU A 129 14.46 22.64 10.85
N LEU A 130 14.55 23.26 9.68
CA LEU A 130 14.59 24.73 9.54
C LEU A 130 13.26 25.39 9.96
N LYS A 131 12.11 24.74 9.70
CA LYS A 131 10.81 25.32 10.01
C LYS A 131 10.30 24.97 11.41
N ASN A 132 10.63 23.80 11.94
CA ASN A 132 10.26 23.38 13.26
C ASN A 132 11.30 22.39 13.84
N PRO A 133 12.41 22.89 14.42
CA PRO A 133 13.49 22.06 14.94
C PRO A 133 13.03 21.13 16.08
N PHE A 134 12.00 21.52 16.83
CA PHE A 134 11.47 20.76 17.97
C PHE A 134 10.68 19.50 17.56
N VAL A 135 10.29 19.37 16.28
CA VAL A 135 9.55 18.19 15.77
C VAL A 135 10.29 16.87 16.08
N PHE A 136 11.61 16.89 16.15
CA PHE A 136 12.43 15.69 16.34
C PHE A 136 12.78 15.40 17.82
N LEU A 137 12.42 16.29 18.73
CA LEU A 137 12.70 16.12 20.16
C LEU A 137 11.75 15.15 20.86
N SER A 138 10.58 14.91 20.28
CA SER A 138 9.59 14.00 20.87
C SER A 138 9.07 13.00 19.83
N LYS A 139 8.93 11.75 20.23
CA LYS A 139 8.25 10.72 19.41
C LYS A 139 6.80 11.10 19.08
N ARG A 140 6.15 11.90 19.92
CA ARG A 140 4.76 12.34 19.74
C ARG A 140 4.61 13.37 18.62
N THR A 141 5.65 14.12 18.31
CA THR A 141 5.66 15.13 17.26
C THR A 141 5.98 14.56 15.87
N MET A 142 6.47 13.31 15.80
CA MET A 142 6.72 12.61 14.55
C MET A 142 5.42 11.97 14.03
N THR A 143 4.62 12.75 13.32
CA THR A 143 3.36 12.32 12.72
C THR A 143 3.54 11.77 11.30
N ILE A 144 2.49 11.16 10.76
CA ILE A 144 2.44 10.70 9.35
C ILE A 144 2.76 11.86 8.40
N LYS A 145 2.20 13.05 8.66
CA LYS A 145 2.46 14.24 7.86
C LYS A 145 3.94 14.63 7.88
N VAL A 146 4.54 14.71 9.06
CA VAL A 146 5.97 15.04 9.19
C VAL A 146 6.82 14.04 8.43
N HIS A 147 6.53 12.75 8.54
CA HIS A 147 7.21 11.71 7.80
C HIS A 147 7.06 11.89 6.29
N TYR A 148 5.85 12.18 5.80
CA TYR A 148 5.61 12.43 4.38
C TYR A 148 6.41 13.62 3.87
N ASP A 149 6.36 14.74 4.57
CA ASP A 149 7.07 15.98 4.24
C ASP A 149 8.59 15.78 4.14
N MET A 150 9.15 14.90 4.99
CA MET A 150 10.57 14.57 4.96
C MET A 150 11.00 13.80 3.71
N TYR A 151 10.20 12.82 3.29
CA TYR A 151 10.61 11.84 2.29
C TYR A 151 10.02 12.07 0.91
N HIS A 152 8.84 12.66 0.81
CA HIS A 152 8.07 12.69 -0.44
C HIS A 152 7.81 14.09 -1.00
N GLY A 153 7.97 15.13 -0.20
CA GLY A 153 7.83 16.53 -0.62
C GLY A 153 7.12 17.37 0.43
N TYR A 154 7.83 18.40 0.88
CA TYR A 154 7.32 19.29 1.91
C TYR A 154 6.07 20.05 1.47
N GLY A 155 4.98 19.93 2.24
CA GLY A 155 3.68 20.55 1.99
C GLY A 155 2.87 19.95 0.84
N GLU A 156 3.37 18.89 0.19
CA GLU A 156 2.63 18.26 -0.92
C GLU A 156 1.42 17.45 -0.39
N LEU A 157 1.55 16.83 0.78
CA LEU A 157 0.43 16.14 1.40
C LEU A 157 -0.71 17.10 1.76
N ASP A 158 -0.41 18.30 2.26
CA ASP A 158 -1.44 19.31 2.55
C ASP A 158 -2.18 19.71 1.28
N LYS A 159 -1.45 20.00 0.19
CA LYS A 159 -2.05 20.35 -1.11
C LYS A 159 -2.93 19.21 -1.64
N ALA A 160 -2.48 17.95 -1.48
CA ALA A 160 -3.27 16.80 -1.88
C ALA A 160 -4.56 16.66 -1.05
N ILE A 161 -4.49 16.90 0.25
CA ILE A 161 -5.65 16.85 1.15
C ILE A 161 -6.74 17.85 0.75
N GLU A 162 -6.37 19.05 0.28
CA GLU A 162 -7.34 20.05 -0.20
C GLU A 162 -8.18 19.57 -1.39
N LEU A 163 -7.67 18.61 -2.15
CA LEU A 163 -8.35 18.05 -3.32
C LEU A 163 -9.29 16.87 -2.99
N LEU A 164 -9.28 16.39 -1.73
CA LEU A 164 -10.24 15.39 -1.27
C LEU A 164 -11.67 15.94 -1.25
N ASP A 165 -12.63 15.03 -1.34
CA ASP A 165 -14.03 15.34 -1.08
C ASP A 165 -14.24 15.79 0.39
N ASP A 166 -15.32 16.53 0.64
CA ASP A 166 -15.60 17.11 1.94
C ASP A 166 -15.78 16.06 3.06
N GLN A 167 -16.27 14.86 2.70
CA GLN A 167 -16.50 13.78 3.67
C GLN A 167 -15.20 13.23 4.24
N ASN A 168 -14.11 13.31 3.46
CA ASN A 168 -12.81 12.71 3.81
C ASN A 168 -11.75 13.74 4.17
N ARG A 169 -11.84 14.98 3.68
CA ARG A 169 -10.81 16.01 3.82
C ARG A 169 -10.38 16.23 5.26
N GLU A 170 -11.32 16.65 6.12
CA GLU A 170 -10.97 16.99 7.50
C GLU A 170 -10.58 15.77 8.35
N GLY A 171 -11.24 14.63 8.15
CA GLY A 171 -10.87 13.40 8.84
C GLY A 171 -9.48 12.92 8.48
N PHE A 172 -9.11 12.96 7.18
CA PHE A 172 -7.77 12.58 6.74
C PHE A 172 -6.71 13.58 7.17
N ARG A 173 -7.02 14.89 7.16
CA ARG A 173 -6.16 15.94 7.71
C ARG A 173 -5.83 15.66 9.19
N ASN A 174 -6.85 15.42 9.99
CA ASN A 174 -6.66 15.08 11.40
C ASN A 174 -5.83 13.81 11.58
N PHE A 175 -6.13 12.75 10.82
CA PHE A 175 -5.42 11.49 10.88
C PHE A 175 -3.91 11.66 10.63
N VAL A 176 -3.50 12.34 9.56
CA VAL A 176 -2.07 12.48 9.23
C VAL A 176 -1.32 13.43 10.17
N ASN A 177 -2.03 14.38 10.82
CA ASN A 177 -1.44 15.33 11.76
C ASN A 177 -1.33 14.78 13.18
N THR A 178 -2.11 13.76 13.55
CA THR A 178 -2.16 13.25 14.94
C THR A 178 -1.59 11.85 15.08
N GLN A 179 -1.65 11.01 14.02
CA GLN A 179 -1.20 9.63 14.11
C GLN A 179 0.29 9.49 13.83
N GLY A 180 0.96 8.64 14.62
CA GLY A 180 2.37 8.27 14.48
C GLY A 180 2.60 6.95 13.73
N SER A 181 1.54 6.35 13.16
CA SER A 181 1.62 5.08 12.43
C SER A 181 0.53 4.96 11.36
N PHE A 182 0.79 4.13 10.36
CA PHE A 182 -0.16 3.77 9.29
C PHE A 182 0.17 2.38 8.72
N ASN A 183 -0.77 1.78 7.98
CA ASN A 183 -0.59 0.47 7.35
C ASN A 183 0.08 0.66 5.98
N ALA A 184 1.39 0.48 5.93
CA ALA A 184 2.22 0.80 4.76
C ALA A 184 2.07 -0.21 3.60
N ASN A 185 2.65 0.13 2.44
CA ASN A 185 2.81 -0.71 1.24
C ASN A 185 1.54 -0.96 0.42
N ASN A 186 0.44 -0.25 0.63
CA ASN A 186 -0.83 -0.47 -0.09
C ASN A 186 -1.29 -1.94 -0.12
N ILE A 187 -1.02 -2.70 0.95
CA ILE A 187 -1.34 -4.13 1.05
C ILE A 187 -2.54 -4.30 1.97
N PHE A 188 -3.58 -4.97 1.49
CA PHE A 188 -4.78 -5.28 2.26
C PHE A 188 -5.47 -6.54 1.71
N ILE A 189 -6.42 -7.08 2.49
CA ILE A 189 -7.36 -8.11 2.07
C ILE A 189 -8.76 -7.57 2.31
N CYS A 190 -9.66 -7.75 1.36
CA CYS A 190 -11.04 -7.27 1.45
C CYS A 190 -12.01 -8.41 1.13
N LYS A 191 -13.09 -8.50 1.90
CA LYS A 191 -14.16 -9.48 1.70
C LYS A 191 -15.30 -8.94 0.85
N SER A 192 -15.54 -7.63 0.90
CA SER A 192 -16.67 -6.99 0.25
C SER A 192 -16.29 -6.36 -1.09
N PRO A 193 -16.84 -6.83 -2.24
CA PRO A 193 -16.67 -6.19 -3.55
C PRO A 193 -17.14 -4.73 -3.55
N LYS A 194 -18.24 -4.46 -2.85
CA LYS A 194 -18.78 -3.10 -2.72
C LYS A 194 -17.80 -2.19 -1.97
N LEU A 195 -17.29 -2.63 -0.81
CA LEU A 195 -16.34 -1.84 -0.01
C LEU A 195 -15.06 -1.56 -0.81
N TYR A 196 -14.57 -2.54 -1.58
CA TYR A 196 -13.45 -2.36 -2.48
C TYR A 196 -13.73 -1.30 -3.57
N ALA A 197 -14.91 -1.38 -4.20
CA ALA A 197 -15.30 -0.44 -5.24
C ALA A 197 -15.48 0.99 -4.68
N ASP A 198 -16.09 1.13 -3.51
CA ASP A 198 -16.27 2.41 -2.82
C ASP A 198 -14.89 3.04 -2.46
N TYR A 199 -13.93 2.24 -1.98
CA TYR A 199 -12.56 2.68 -1.75
C TYR A 199 -11.89 3.16 -3.03
N CYS A 200 -11.94 2.37 -4.10
CA CYS A 200 -11.34 2.72 -5.38
C CYS A 200 -11.96 3.97 -5.99
N ASP A 201 -13.27 4.14 -5.90
CA ASP A 201 -13.96 5.32 -6.42
C ASP A 201 -13.44 6.61 -5.78
N VAL A 202 -13.38 6.65 -4.46
CA VAL A 202 -12.85 7.81 -3.73
C VAL A 202 -11.36 8.02 -4.02
N LEU A 203 -10.57 6.95 -3.94
CA LEU A 203 -9.12 7.01 -4.14
C LEU A 203 -8.77 7.55 -5.54
N PHE A 204 -9.33 6.97 -6.60
CA PHE A 204 -8.90 7.33 -7.96
C PHE A 204 -9.47 8.66 -8.43
N LYS A 205 -10.64 9.09 -7.95
CA LYS A 205 -11.13 10.45 -8.14
C LYS A 205 -10.19 11.49 -7.51
N TRP A 206 -9.73 11.20 -6.31
CA TRP A 206 -8.77 12.07 -5.63
C TRP A 206 -7.40 12.08 -6.30
N LEU A 207 -6.82 10.91 -6.61
CA LEU A 207 -5.53 10.81 -7.27
C LEU A 207 -5.52 11.48 -8.64
N LYS A 208 -6.64 11.46 -9.39
CA LYS A 208 -6.78 12.17 -10.65
C LYS A 208 -6.62 13.69 -10.46
N LYS A 209 -7.27 14.27 -9.46
CA LYS A 209 -7.08 15.70 -9.12
C LYS A 209 -5.64 15.98 -8.68
N CYS A 210 -5.01 15.06 -7.96
CA CYS A 210 -3.60 15.18 -7.61
C CYS A 210 -2.68 15.16 -8.85
N GLU A 211 -3.00 14.36 -9.88
CA GLU A 211 -2.27 14.38 -11.16
C GLU A 211 -2.36 15.76 -11.84
N GLU A 212 -3.56 16.35 -11.87
CA GLU A 212 -3.78 17.67 -12.45
C GLU A 212 -2.94 18.74 -11.74
N LEU A 213 -2.74 18.60 -10.43
CA LEU A 213 -1.94 19.54 -9.64
C LEU A 213 -0.42 19.28 -9.72
N PHE A 214 0.00 18.01 -9.64
CA PHE A 214 1.42 17.67 -9.47
C PHE A 214 2.10 17.23 -10.76
N GLY A 215 1.34 16.74 -11.75
CA GLY A 215 1.86 16.19 -13.00
C GLY A 215 2.75 14.96 -12.80
N PHE A 216 3.51 14.62 -13.85
CA PHE A 216 4.41 13.48 -13.90
C PHE A 216 5.89 13.86 -14.06
N ASP A 217 6.17 15.12 -14.39
CA ASP A 217 7.55 15.62 -14.52
C ASP A 217 8.11 15.98 -13.14
N ARG A 218 8.61 14.97 -12.45
CA ARG A 218 9.11 15.07 -11.08
C ARG A 218 10.57 14.62 -11.00
N ALA A 219 11.27 15.07 -9.94
CA ALA A 219 12.64 14.64 -9.69
C ALA A 219 12.78 13.11 -9.76
N ARG A 220 13.87 12.63 -10.36
CA ARG A 220 14.12 11.19 -10.64
C ARG A 220 14.31 10.30 -9.40
N GLU A 221 14.30 10.87 -8.19
CA GLU A 221 14.39 10.09 -6.96
C GLU A 221 13.13 9.24 -6.76
N TYR A 222 13.29 7.97 -6.44
CA TYR A 222 12.21 7.01 -6.19
C TYR A 222 11.15 7.55 -5.22
N SER A 223 11.57 8.23 -4.16
CA SER A 223 10.70 8.81 -3.14
C SER A 223 9.79 9.95 -3.64
N ARG A 224 10.13 10.55 -4.79
CA ARG A 224 9.38 11.65 -5.40
C ARG A 224 8.61 11.22 -6.66
N ILE A 225 9.16 10.28 -7.43
CA ILE A 225 8.47 9.75 -8.62
C ILE A 225 7.16 9.09 -8.21
N ARG A 226 7.15 8.24 -7.17
CA ARG A 226 5.99 7.45 -6.74
C ARG A 226 5.01 8.20 -5.84
N VAL A 227 4.80 9.50 -6.08
CA VAL A 227 3.97 10.35 -5.22
C VAL A 227 2.55 9.80 -5.05
N TYR A 228 1.91 9.32 -6.11
CA TYR A 228 0.54 8.82 -6.06
C TYR A 228 0.44 7.51 -5.27
N ALA A 229 1.44 6.64 -5.39
CA ALA A 229 1.52 5.45 -4.55
C ALA A 229 1.70 5.79 -3.06
N PHE A 230 2.50 6.81 -2.74
CA PHE A 230 2.70 7.24 -1.36
C PHE A 230 1.51 8.00 -0.77
N LEU A 231 0.77 8.75 -1.56
CA LEU A 231 -0.49 9.36 -1.16
C LEU A 231 -1.54 8.27 -0.84
N SER A 232 -1.72 7.33 -1.76
CA SER A 232 -2.61 6.18 -1.60
C SER A 232 -2.31 5.38 -0.33
N GLU A 233 -1.04 5.12 -0.05
CA GLU A 233 -0.59 4.34 1.11
C GLU A 233 -1.05 4.95 2.46
N ARG A 234 -1.05 6.28 2.59
CA ARG A 234 -1.56 6.97 3.79
C ARG A 234 -3.08 6.99 3.84
N PHE A 235 -3.71 7.21 2.68
CA PHE A 235 -5.16 7.26 2.56
C PHE A 235 -5.82 5.91 2.83
N LEU A 236 -5.22 4.81 2.37
CA LEU A 236 -5.69 3.44 2.62
C LEU A 236 -5.96 3.19 4.09
N SER A 237 -4.99 3.51 4.95
CA SER A 237 -5.11 3.31 6.39
C SER A 237 -6.27 4.09 7.00
N TYR A 238 -6.38 5.37 6.65
CA TYR A 238 -7.46 6.22 7.12
C TYR A 238 -8.81 5.71 6.64
N TRP A 239 -8.93 5.44 5.33
CA TRP A 239 -10.22 5.13 4.71
C TRP A 239 -10.81 3.81 5.23
N PHE A 240 -10.03 2.75 5.28
CA PHE A 240 -10.52 1.46 5.78
C PHE A 240 -10.78 1.50 7.28
N LYS A 241 -9.94 2.16 8.08
CA LYS A 241 -10.20 2.31 9.53
C LYS A 241 -11.49 3.09 9.83
N LYS A 242 -11.89 4.01 8.95
CA LYS A 242 -13.13 4.77 9.05
C LYS A 242 -14.35 4.00 8.57
N ASN A 243 -14.25 3.22 7.50
CA ASN A 243 -15.38 2.73 6.74
C ASN A 243 -15.62 1.21 6.83
N SER A 244 -14.82 0.48 7.62
CA SER A 244 -14.95 -0.97 7.73
C SER A 244 -14.69 -1.50 9.13
N ASN A 245 -15.22 -2.68 9.41
CA ASN A 245 -14.77 -3.49 10.54
C ASN A 245 -13.50 -4.23 10.13
N TYR A 246 -12.34 -3.73 10.53
CA TYR A 246 -11.03 -4.23 10.14
C TYR A 246 -10.34 -5.00 11.26
N ILE A 247 -9.41 -5.88 10.86
CA ILE A 247 -8.44 -6.52 11.75
C ILE A 247 -7.03 -6.23 11.24
N VAL A 248 -6.07 -6.13 12.17
CA VAL A 248 -4.66 -5.98 11.84
C VAL A 248 -3.98 -7.34 11.86
N TRP A 249 -3.20 -7.65 10.81
CA TRP A 249 -2.58 -8.96 10.64
C TRP A 249 -1.11 -8.87 10.19
N PRO A 250 -0.23 -9.75 10.64
CA PRO A 250 1.18 -9.68 10.34
C PRO A 250 1.50 -10.08 8.90
N LEU A 251 2.57 -9.46 8.37
CA LEU A 251 3.21 -9.85 7.12
C LEU A 251 4.60 -10.44 7.39
N LYS A 252 4.91 -11.53 6.72
CA LYS A 252 6.26 -12.09 6.66
C LYS A 252 7.04 -11.43 5.53
N PHE A 253 8.21 -10.87 5.85
CA PHE A 253 9.16 -10.46 4.83
C PHE A 253 9.96 -11.67 4.36
N HIS A 254 9.88 -11.99 3.07
CA HIS A 254 10.62 -13.08 2.47
C HIS A 254 10.86 -12.79 0.99
N ASP A 255 12.12 -12.65 0.59
CA ASP A 255 12.47 -12.35 -0.80
C ASP A 255 12.62 -13.64 -1.61
N ILE A 256 11.57 -13.99 -2.38
CA ILE A 256 11.56 -15.18 -3.23
C ILE A 256 12.60 -15.17 -4.35
N SER A 257 13.25 -14.01 -4.62
CA SER A 257 14.32 -13.94 -5.62
C SER A 257 15.58 -14.69 -5.16
N ASN A 258 15.83 -14.67 -3.84
CA ASN A 258 17.06 -15.18 -3.23
C ASN A 258 16.98 -16.65 -2.82
N ASP A 259 15.81 -17.26 -2.94
CA ASP A 259 15.64 -18.64 -2.47
C ASP A 259 16.13 -19.66 -3.47
N LYS A 260 17.07 -20.45 -3.02
CA LYS A 260 17.08 -21.89 -3.34
C LYS A 260 15.93 -22.50 -2.55
N ILE A 261 14.70 -22.39 -3.06
CA ILE A 261 13.53 -22.86 -2.34
C ILE A 261 13.56 -24.38 -2.37
N ASN A 262 14.01 -24.98 -1.29
CA ASN A 262 13.60 -26.33 -0.93
C ASN A 262 12.16 -26.21 -0.42
N PHE A 263 11.22 -26.44 -1.34
CA PHE A 263 9.79 -26.58 -0.98
C PHE A 263 9.54 -27.92 -0.33
#